data_e2d76b745202e3bb55dd12180580958a
#
_entry.id   e2d76b745202e3bb55dd12180580958a
#
_cell.length_a   1.000
_cell.length_b   1.000
_cell.length_c   1.000
_cell.angle_alpha   90.00
_cell.angle_beta   90.00
_cell.angle_gamma   90.00
#
_symmetry.space_group_name_H-M   'P 1'
#
loop_
_entity.id
_entity.type
_entity.pdbx_description
1 polymer ?
#
loop_
_entity_poly.entity_id
_entity_poly.type
_entity_poly.pdbx_seq_one_letter_code
_entity_poly.pdbx_strand_id
1 'polypeptide(L)'
;MKISIFSGGRGNKNLFQAFAKEQCEHELNIIVNGLDDGASTGDIRRLMDYKIHGISDFLKTITAFSNDPFIDVMEIRFPKNSNFLEKIKMISTIYQFLEQNITPEFLTNSKTKPTESQLKFIKENLLTFIENVYKFREEIVDLSDYKIGNIIFASLLINNNLDFKVSIKKFCKICNIQSNVNILEAAKLPLNLVGILKNGTLLPNEASVVLSRTTDLIQRTYQINNPLSLNQIRKISSLEKNDKIQYLNALETTTDSNIEVLNSLECSDLIIYGSGTPYSSTLPSLEYLGVADKIASNNCPKILIANLQKETDNFLGTSSLIEDVIKFLTKSSTLKHDPKDLITHILVSNNNEIENKIVFDIQELKIKFPWITIIEDDFNDPNIKGTHNGSKVLDSILNI
;
A
#
# COMPACT_ATOMS: atom_id res chain seq x y z
N MET A 1 1.32 -2.40 -24.25
CA MET A 1 1.93 -3.41 -23.34
C MET A 1 1.03 -3.63 -22.14
N LYS A 2 1.08 -4.83 -21.56
CA LYS A 2 0.48 -5.14 -20.27
C LYS A 2 1.55 -5.07 -19.19
N ILE A 3 1.36 -4.22 -18.20
CA ILE A 3 2.36 -3.94 -17.17
C ILE A 3 1.75 -4.26 -15.81
N SER A 4 2.37 -5.16 -15.06
CA SER A 4 1.99 -5.46 -13.66
C SER A 4 2.96 -4.79 -12.70
N ILE A 5 2.43 -4.03 -11.73
CA ILE A 5 3.23 -3.24 -10.78
C ILE A 5 2.84 -3.60 -9.35
N PHE A 6 3.76 -4.19 -8.59
CA PHE A 6 3.60 -4.32 -7.15
C PHE A 6 3.79 -2.97 -6.49
N SER A 7 2.80 -2.54 -5.73
CA SER A 7 2.76 -1.21 -5.14
C SER A 7 2.24 -1.24 -3.71
N GLY A 8 2.73 -0.32 -2.91
CA GLY A 8 2.22 -0.01 -1.58
C GLY A 8 2.57 1.41 -1.18
N GLY A 9 1.68 2.04 -0.42
CA GLY A 9 1.89 3.38 0.10
C GLY A 9 2.04 4.47 -0.97
N ARG A 10 2.98 5.39 -0.74
CA ARG A 10 3.19 6.59 -1.57
C ARG A 10 4.38 6.50 -2.52
N GLY A 11 5.21 5.46 -2.42
CA GLY A 11 6.49 5.38 -3.14
C GLY A 11 6.35 5.49 -4.66
N ASN A 12 5.27 4.95 -5.22
CA ASN A 12 5.03 4.95 -6.67
C ASN A 12 4.17 6.11 -7.18
N LYS A 13 3.80 7.09 -6.32
CA LYS A 13 2.89 8.17 -6.70
C LYS A 13 3.33 8.90 -7.98
N ASN A 14 4.61 9.32 -8.04
CA ASN A 14 5.11 10.08 -9.18
C ASN A 14 5.17 9.23 -10.46
N LEU A 15 5.46 7.93 -10.35
CA LEU A 15 5.40 7.00 -11.48
C LEU A 15 3.98 6.85 -12.01
N PHE A 16 2.99 6.69 -11.12
CA PHE A 16 1.58 6.61 -11.52
C PHE A 16 1.07 7.91 -12.15
N GLN A 17 1.51 9.06 -11.63
CA GLN A 17 1.21 10.35 -12.24
C GLN A 17 1.87 10.53 -13.63
N ALA A 18 3.05 9.96 -13.86
CA ALA A 18 3.68 9.94 -15.16
C ALA A 18 2.87 9.10 -16.14
N PHE A 19 2.48 7.87 -15.78
CA PHE A 19 1.58 7.04 -16.59
C PHE A 19 0.26 7.74 -16.91
N ALA A 20 -0.36 8.41 -15.93
CA ALA A 20 -1.61 9.12 -16.13
C ALA A 20 -1.50 10.33 -17.09
N LYS A 21 -0.33 11.00 -17.12
CA LYS A 21 -0.07 12.16 -17.99
C LYS A 21 0.18 11.75 -19.44
N GLU A 22 0.89 10.66 -19.67
CA GLU A 22 1.26 10.22 -21.01
C GLU A 22 0.09 9.67 -21.81
N GLN A 23 -1.12 9.56 -21.21
CA GLN A 23 -2.29 8.93 -21.83
C GLN A 23 -1.94 7.59 -22.50
N CYS A 24 -1.04 6.84 -21.86
CA CYS A 24 -0.48 5.62 -22.43
C CYS A 24 -1.57 4.59 -22.70
N GLU A 25 -1.55 3.98 -23.90
CA GLU A 25 -2.40 2.83 -24.25
C GLU A 25 -1.98 1.52 -23.55
N HIS A 26 -1.19 1.63 -22.47
CA HIS A 26 -0.75 0.47 -21.71
C HIS A 26 -1.86 -0.02 -20.77
N GLU A 27 -2.08 -1.32 -20.73
CA GLU A 27 -2.91 -1.94 -19.70
C GLU A 27 -2.08 -2.04 -18.41
N LEU A 28 -2.51 -1.35 -17.36
CA LEU A 28 -1.81 -1.30 -16.08
C LEU A 28 -2.56 -2.14 -15.05
N ASN A 29 -1.87 -3.12 -14.47
CA ASN A 29 -2.37 -3.94 -13.39
C ASN A 29 -1.58 -3.61 -12.12
N ILE A 30 -2.17 -2.81 -11.24
CA ILE A 30 -1.51 -2.35 -10.01
C ILE A 30 -1.89 -3.26 -8.86
N ILE A 31 -0.92 -4.03 -8.39
CA ILE A 31 -1.07 -5.02 -7.34
C ILE A 31 -0.78 -4.34 -6.01
N VAL A 32 -1.81 -4.17 -5.19
CA VAL A 32 -1.72 -3.39 -3.94
C VAL A 32 -1.82 -4.30 -2.74
N ASN A 33 -0.91 -4.08 -1.79
CA ASN A 33 -0.93 -4.75 -0.51
C ASN A 33 -2.05 -4.23 0.39
N GLY A 34 -2.87 -5.13 0.90
CA GLY A 34 -4.00 -4.82 1.77
C GLY A 34 -3.73 -4.94 3.27
N LEU A 35 -2.48 -4.82 3.72
CA LEU A 35 -2.10 -5.02 5.13
C LEU A 35 -2.11 -3.74 5.98
N ASP A 36 -2.30 -2.55 5.36
CA ASP A 36 -2.35 -1.28 6.10
C ASP A 36 -3.34 -1.34 7.26
N ASP A 37 -2.88 -0.99 8.45
CA ASP A 37 -3.64 -1.02 9.71
C ASP A 37 -3.42 0.25 10.54
N GLY A 38 -2.96 1.33 9.90
CA GLY A 38 -2.66 2.60 10.54
C GLY A 38 -3.87 3.53 10.64
N ALA A 39 -3.94 4.36 11.68
CA ALA A 39 -4.94 5.43 11.86
C ALA A 39 -6.38 4.96 11.52
N SER A 40 -7.10 5.77 10.70
CA SER A 40 -8.49 5.46 10.33
C SER A 40 -8.68 4.12 9.58
N THR A 41 -7.65 3.60 8.90
CA THR A 41 -7.75 2.27 8.26
C THR A 41 -7.87 1.16 9.30
N GLY A 42 -7.03 1.20 10.33
CA GLY A 42 -7.09 0.23 11.43
C GLY A 42 -8.42 0.30 12.18
N ASP A 43 -8.97 1.50 12.40
CA ASP A 43 -10.27 1.68 13.01
C ASP A 43 -11.39 1.06 12.16
N ILE A 44 -11.40 1.33 10.86
CA ILE A 44 -12.38 0.77 9.92
C ILE A 44 -12.26 -0.76 9.87
N ARG A 45 -11.05 -1.31 9.82
CA ARG A 45 -10.83 -2.76 9.87
C ARG A 45 -11.38 -3.38 11.15
N ARG A 46 -11.16 -2.75 12.32
CA ARG A 46 -11.74 -3.17 13.60
C ARG A 46 -13.26 -3.14 13.57
N LEU A 47 -13.86 -2.08 13.02
CA LEU A 47 -15.32 -1.97 12.87
C LEU A 47 -15.93 -3.08 12.02
N MET A 48 -15.15 -3.59 11.05
CA MET A 48 -15.57 -4.67 10.14
C MET A 48 -14.99 -6.04 10.53
N ASP A 49 -14.63 -6.23 11.81
CA ASP A 49 -14.07 -7.50 12.35
C ASP A 49 -12.87 -8.02 11.54
N TYR A 50 -12.05 -7.12 10.98
CA TYR A 50 -10.89 -7.45 10.11
C TYR A 50 -11.24 -8.32 8.88
N LYS A 51 -12.50 -8.28 8.42
CA LYS A 51 -12.97 -9.00 7.22
C LYS A 51 -12.63 -8.28 5.91
N ILE A 52 -11.95 -7.14 5.98
CA ILE A 52 -11.57 -6.34 4.82
C ILE A 52 -10.05 -6.10 4.77
N HIS A 53 -9.55 -5.88 3.57
CA HIS A 53 -8.19 -5.39 3.36
C HIS A 53 -8.01 -3.96 3.91
N GLY A 54 -6.77 -3.60 4.23
CA GLY A 54 -6.41 -2.22 4.55
C GLY A 54 -6.61 -1.31 3.35
N ILE A 55 -7.46 -0.30 3.48
CA ILE A 55 -7.98 0.48 2.36
C ILE A 55 -7.08 1.63 1.90
N SER A 56 -6.20 2.12 2.77
CA SER A 56 -5.45 3.38 2.53
C SER A 56 -4.52 3.32 1.33
N ASP A 57 -3.83 2.19 1.13
CA ASP A 57 -2.87 2.06 0.02
C ASP A 57 -3.58 1.95 -1.33
N PHE A 58 -4.77 1.35 -1.38
CA PHE A 58 -5.63 1.38 -2.56
C PHE A 58 -6.05 2.81 -2.90
N LEU A 59 -6.50 3.58 -1.90
CA LEU A 59 -6.91 4.96 -2.11
C LEU A 59 -5.75 5.85 -2.56
N LYS A 60 -4.56 5.71 -1.97
CA LYS A 60 -3.35 6.41 -2.40
C LYS A 60 -2.99 6.08 -3.86
N THR A 61 -3.16 4.83 -4.25
CA THR A 61 -2.93 4.38 -5.62
C THR A 61 -3.95 5.00 -6.58
N ILE A 62 -5.25 4.90 -6.26
CA ILE A 62 -6.33 5.48 -7.08
C ILE A 62 -6.12 6.98 -7.24
N THR A 63 -5.88 7.69 -6.13
CA THR A 63 -5.69 9.14 -6.16
C THR A 63 -4.45 9.57 -6.95
N ALA A 64 -3.43 8.72 -7.04
CA ALA A 64 -2.23 9.02 -7.84
C ALA A 64 -2.47 8.97 -9.35
N PHE A 65 -3.43 8.16 -9.82
CA PHE A 65 -3.80 8.08 -11.23
C PHE A 65 -4.83 9.12 -11.66
N SER A 66 -5.53 9.75 -10.73
CA SER A 66 -6.58 10.69 -11.07
C SER A 66 -6.04 12.10 -11.26
N ASN A 67 -6.51 12.74 -12.33
CA ASN A 67 -6.36 14.18 -12.57
C ASN A 67 -7.63 14.97 -12.17
N ASP A 68 -8.65 14.29 -11.62
CA ASP A 68 -9.90 14.94 -11.20
C ASP A 68 -9.66 15.69 -9.88
N PRO A 69 -9.95 17.00 -9.85
CA PRO A 69 -9.84 17.80 -8.62
C PRO A 69 -10.66 17.29 -7.44
N PHE A 70 -11.64 16.43 -7.67
CA PHE A 70 -12.40 15.74 -6.63
C PHE A 70 -11.53 14.92 -5.68
N ILE A 71 -10.33 14.54 -6.13
CA ILE A 71 -9.33 13.86 -5.30
C ILE A 71 -8.96 14.68 -4.06
N ASP A 72 -8.89 16.01 -4.16
CA ASP A 72 -8.57 16.85 -3.01
C ASP A 72 -9.60 16.67 -1.88
N VAL A 73 -10.87 16.42 -2.23
CA VAL A 73 -11.92 16.13 -1.25
C VAL A 73 -11.71 14.76 -0.58
N MET A 74 -11.29 13.75 -1.36
CA MET A 74 -10.99 12.42 -0.82
C MET A 74 -9.80 12.42 0.15
N GLU A 75 -8.86 13.35 -0.04
CA GLU A 75 -7.68 13.52 0.81
C GLU A 75 -7.96 14.38 2.07
N ILE A 76 -9.11 15.05 2.18
CA ILE A 76 -9.49 15.79 3.38
C ILE A 76 -9.48 14.85 4.58
N ARG A 77 -8.80 15.28 5.63
CA ARG A 77 -8.66 14.56 6.88
C ARG A 77 -9.29 15.36 8.01
N PHE A 78 -10.09 14.70 8.82
CA PHE A 78 -10.59 15.31 10.05
C PHE A 78 -9.44 15.55 11.04
N PRO A 79 -9.52 16.63 11.85
CA PRO A 79 -8.43 17.00 12.74
C PRO A 79 -8.03 15.86 13.68
N LYS A 80 -6.73 15.64 13.80
CA LYS A 80 -6.13 14.76 14.79
C LYS A 80 -6.12 15.47 16.13
N ASN A 81 -6.38 14.79 17.22
CA ASN A 81 -6.41 15.37 18.57
C ASN A 81 -7.47 16.47 18.76
N SER A 82 -8.63 16.35 18.13
CA SER A 82 -9.75 17.26 18.35
C SER A 82 -10.20 17.23 19.81
N ASN A 83 -10.39 18.41 20.40
CA ASN A 83 -11.03 18.52 21.70
C ASN A 83 -12.53 18.21 21.60
N PHE A 84 -13.21 18.09 22.75
CA PHE A 84 -14.63 17.72 22.78
C PHE A 84 -15.53 18.69 21.98
N LEU A 85 -15.26 19.98 22.04
CA LEU A 85 -16.04 21.01 21.31
C LEU A 85 -15.83 20.89 19.79
N GLU A 86 -14.61 20.64 19.33
CA GLU A 86 -14.29 20.42 17.92
C GLU A 86 -14.98 19.16 17.38
N LYS A 87 -15.02 18.07 18.18
CA LYS A 87 -15.76 16.87 17.82
C LYS A 87 -17.25 17.11 17.67
N ILE A 88 -17.87 17.84 18.61
CA ILE A 88 -19.29 18.24 18.51
C ILE A 88 -19.51 19.09 17.27
N LYS A 89 -18.65 20.10 17.02
CA LYS A 89 -18.77 20.94 15.83
C LYS A 89 -18.70 20.13 14.55
N MET A 90 -17.79 19.17 14.45
CA MET A 90 -17.65 18.29 13.29
C MET A 90 -18.90 17.43 13.08
N ILE A 91 -19.43 16.80 14.14
CA ILE A 91 -20.66 16.00 14.07
C ILE A 91 -21.83 16.88 13.66
N SER A 92 -21.97 18.07 14.23
CA SER A 92 -23.01 19.03 13.86
C SER A 92 -22.90 19.46 12.38
N THR A 93 -21.69 19.71 11.89
CA THR A 93 -21.44 20.06 10.49
C THR A 93 -21.86 18.91 9.54
N ILE A 94 -21.51 17.69 9.88
CA ILE A 94 -21.92 16.50 9.11
C ILE A 94 -23.45 16.36 9.15
N TYR A 95 -24.08 16.49 10.31
CA TYR A 95 -25.52 16.45 10.45
C TYR A 95 -26.22 17.51 9.59
N GLN A 96 -25.76 18.76 9.63
CA GLN A 96 -26.31 19.84 8.79
C GLN A 96 -26.16 19.52 7.29
N PHE A 97 -25.06 18.91 6.88
CA PHE A 97 -24.92 18.45 5.49
C PHE A 97 -25.89 17.33 5.13
N LEU A 98 -26.03 16.34 6.01
CA LEU A 98 -26.91 15.19 5.76
C LEU A 98 -28.39 15.55 5.74
N GLU A 99 -28.85 16.33 6.73
CA GLU A 99 -30.28 16.60 6.95
C GLU A 99 -30.76 17.90 6.31
N GLN A 100 -29.95 18.94 6.34
CA GLN A 100 -30.34 20.28 5.91
C GLN A 100 -29.75 20.68 4.56
N ASN A 101 -28.94 19.83 3.91
CA ASN A 101 -28.24 20.12 2.67
C ASN A 101 -27.30 21.35 2.75
N ILE A 102 -26.80 21.67 3.92
CA ILE A 102 -25.83 22.75 4.11
C ILE A 102 -24.43 22.19 3.82
N THR A 103 -23.86 22.58 2.69
CA THR A 103 -22.53 22.09 2.28
C THR A 103 -21.46 22.57 3.25
N PRO A 104 -20.67 21.67 3.86
CA PRO A 104 -19.62 22.02 4.79
C PRO A 104 -18.55 22.93 4.17
N GLU A 105 -18.02 23.84 4.95
CA GLU A 105 -16.97 24.76 4.52
C GLU A 105 -15.71 24.03 4.00
N PHE A 106 -15.34 22.90 4.60
CA PHE A 106 -14.19 22.11 4.15
C PHE A 106 -14.40 21.48 2.74
N LEU A 107 -15.64 21.32 2.28
CA LEU A 107 -15.95 20.89 0.91
C LEU A 107 -15.98 22.06 -0.06
N THR A 108 -16.30 23.29 0.41
CA THR A 108 -16.38 24.48 -0.44
C THR A 108 -15.04 25.18 -0.60
N ASN A 109 -14.13 25.04 0.37
CA ASN A 109 -12.79 25.62 0.37
C ASN A 109 -11.75 24.75 -0.34
N SER A 110 -12.14 23.59 -0.87
CA SER A 110 -11.28 22.81 -1.78
C SER A 110 -11.00 23.64 -3.05
N LYS A 111 -9.83 23.49 -3.64
CA LYS A 111 -9.41 24.23 -4.86
C LYS A 111 -10.43 24.13 -5.99
N THR A 112 -11.24 23.10 -5.97
CA THR A 112 -12.34 22.86 -6.90
C THR A 112 -13.58 22.44 -6.14
N LYS A 113 -14.70 23.12 -6.45
CA LYS A 113 -15.99 22.79 -5.85
C LYS A 113 -16.49 21.48 -6.41
N PRO A 114 -16.88 20.49 -5.57
CA PRO A 114 -17.54 19.28 -6.04
C PRO A 114 -18.81 19.59 -6.83
N THR A 115 -19.10 18.79 -7.85
CA THR A 115 -20.37 18.84 -8.58
C THR A 115 -21.52 18.37 -7.69
N GLU A 116 -22.78 18.66 -8.08
CA GLU A 116 -23.94 18.16 -7.33
C GLU A 116 -23.95 16.62 -7.23
N SER A 117 -23.58 15.93 -8.30
CA SER A 117 -23.48 14.46 -8.29
C SER A 117 -22.42 13.95 -7.32
N GLN A 118 -21.28 14.63 -7.23
CA GLN A 118 -20.20 14.32 -6.28
C GLN A 118 -20.64 14.62 -4.83
N LEU A 119 -21.31 15.74 -4.59
CA LEU A 119 -21.87 16.07 -3.26
C LEU A 119 -22.91 15.04 -2.83
N LYS A 120 -23.82 14.64 -3.72
CA LYS A 120 -24.79 13.58 -3.47
C LYS A 120 -24.10 12.27 -3.12
N PHE A 121 -23.07 11.89 -3.88
CA PHE A 121 -22.29 10.68 -3.63
C PHE A 121 -21.59 10.71 -2.26
N ILE A 122 -20.98 11.85 -1.88
CA ILE A 122 -20.38 12.01 -0.54
C ILE A 122 -21.45 11.86 0.54
N LYS A 123 -22.57 12.54 0.38
CA LYS A 123 -23.69 12.54 1.33
C LYS A 123 -24.21 11.11 1.58
N GLU A 124 -24.53 10.38 0.52
CA GLU A 124 -25.05 9.01 0.59
C GLU A 124 -24.07 8.06 1.30
N ASN A 125 -22.78 8.18 1.00
CA ASN A 125 -21.77 7.33 1.62
C ASN A 125 -21.46 7.72 3.07
N LEU A 126 -21.46 9.01 3.42
CA LEU A 126 -21.35 9.43 4.82
C LEU A 126 -22.52 8.92 5.65
N LEU A 127 -23.74 9.00 5.12
CA LEU A 127 -24.95 8.48 5.79
C LEU A 127 -24.84 6.97 6.01
N THR A 128 -24.49 6.22 4.96
CA THR A 128 -24.27 4.76 5.07
C THR A 128 -23.23 4.42 6.14
N PHE A 129 -22.12 5.15 6.19
CA PHE A 129 -21.07 4.89 7.19
C PHE A 129 -21.60 5.10 8.60
N ILE A 130 -22.22 6.25 8.85
CA ILE A 130 -22.76 6.60 10.17
C ILE A 130 -23.79 5.60 10.63
N GLU A 131 -24.80 5.29 9.79
CA GLU A 131 -25.85 4.35 10.14
C GLU A 131 -25.32 2.95 10.49
N ASN A 132 -24.33 2.46 9.76
CA ASN A 132 -23.77 1.14 10.00
C ASN A 132 -22.78 1.12 11.16
N VAL A 133 -21.99 2.16 11.33
CA VAL A 133 -21.09 2.28 12.48
C VAL A 133 -21.87 2.36 13.78
N TYR A 134 -22.96 3.13 13.82
CA TYR A 134 -23.86 3.19 14.98
C TYR A 134 -24.57 1.85 15.27
N LYS A 135 -24.84 1.06 14.24
CA LYS A 135 -25.40 -0.30 14.43
C LYS A 135 -24.41 -1.28 15.05
N PHE A 136 -23.12 -1.09 14.80
CA PHE A 136 -22.06 -2.01 15.27
C PHE A 136 -21.50 -1.65 16.63
N ARG A 137 -21.71 -0.41 17.11
CA ARG A 137 -21.24 0.04 18.42
C ARG A 137 -22.26 0.96 19.08
N GLU A 138 -22.54 0.69 20.35
CA GLU A 138 -23.32 1.59 21.22
C GLU A 138 -22.53 2.87 21.62
N GLU A 139 -21.28 2.99 21.18
CA GLU A 139 -20.37 4.10 21.50
C GLU A 139 -20.35 5.15 20.39
N ILE A 140 -20.14 6.41 20.76
CA ILE A 140 -19.93 7.50 19.82
C ILE A 140 -18.61 7.26 19.06
N VAL A 141 -18.70 7.15 17.74
CA VAL A 141 -17.53 6.96 16.90
C VAL A 141 -16.70 8.25 16.87
N ASP A 142 -15.46 8.14 17.29
CA ASP A 142 -14.49 9.21 17.15
C ASP A 142 -13.95 9.23 15.72
N LEU A 143 -14.39 10.20 14.91
CA LEU A 143 -13.93 10.40 13.54
C LEU A 143 -12.60 11.18 13.45
N SER A 144 -11.94 11.48 14.57
CA SER A 144 -10.65 12.16 14.56
C SER A 144 -9.65 11.41 13.68
N ASP A 145 -8.89 12.13 12.87
CA ASP A 145 -7.89 11.59 11.94
C ASP A 145 -8.45 10.73 10.77
N TYR A 146 -9.78 10.65 10.62
CA TYR A 146 -10.36 9.94 9.48
C TYR A 146 -10.24 10.76 8.19
N LYS A 147 -9.95 10.08 7.10
CA LYS A 147 -10.05 10.67 5.75
C LYS A 147 -11.43 10.46 5.17
N ILE A 148 -11.96 11.46 4.47
CA ILE A 148 -13.24 11.34 3.75
C ILE A 148 -13.19 10.17 2.77
N GLY A 149 -12.13 10.01 2.01
CA GLY A 149 -11.95 8.88 1.11
C GLY A 149 -12.03 7.53 1.80
N ASN A 150 -11.44 7.37 3.00
CA ASN A 150 -11.53 6.12 3.77
C ASN A 150 -12.98 5.82 4.20
N ILE A 151 -13.72 6.84 4.64
CA ILE A 151 -15.13 6.70 5.04
C ILE A 151 -15.97 6.29 3.83
N ILE A 152 -15.81 6.96 2.71
CA ILE A 152 -16.54 6.66 1.46
C ILE A 152 -16.24 5.24 0.98
N PHE A 153 -14.97 4.84 0.97
CA PHE A 153 -14.60 3.49 0.54
C PHE A 153 -15.14 2.40 1.47
N ALA A 154 -15.11 2.65 2.79
CA ALA A 154 -15.74 1.76 3.77
C ALA A 154 -17.24 1.60 3.51
N SER A 155 -17.95 2.69 3.19
CA SER A 155 -19.36 2.68 2.84
C SER A 155 -19.65 1.92 1.55
N LEU A 156 -18.79 2.05 0.55
CA LEU A 156 -18.88 1.25 -0.67
C LEU A 156 -18.73 -0.24 -0.38
N LEU A 157 -17.80 -0.62 0.52
CA LEU A 157 -17.66 -2.01 0.95
C LEU A 157 -18.95 -2.52 1.63
N ILE A 158 -19.53 -1.74 2.54
CA ILE A 158 -20.77 -2.08 3.21
C ILE A 158 -21.91 -2.26 2.18
N ASN A 159 -22.08 -1.31 1.28
CA ASN A 159 -23.11 -1.32 0.25
C ASN A 159 -22.95 -2.42 -0.81
N ASN A 160 -21.76 -3.01 -0.93
CA ASN A 160 -21.46 -4.08 -1.87
C ASN A 160 -21.16 -5.42 -1.17
N ASN A 161 -21.68 -5.65 0.05
CA ASN A 161 -21.48 -6.89 0.81
C ASN A 161 -20.01 -7.28 1.00
N LEU A 162 -19.15 -6.30 1.23
CA LEU A 162 -17.70 -6.41 1.35
C LEU A 162 -16.99 -6.91 0.07
N ASP A 163 -17.65 -6.84 -1.09
CA ASP A 163 -17.01 -7.10 -2.38
C ASP A 163 -16.02 -5.96 -2.69
N PHE A 164 -14.74 -6.26 -2.47
CA PHE A 164 -13.65 -5.30 -2.61
C PHE A 164 -13.47 -4.85 -4.06
N LYS A 165 -13.52 -5.81 -5.00
CA LYS A 165 -13.38 -5.56 -6.44
C LYS A 165 -14.47 -4.63 -6.98
N VAL A 166 -15.73 -4.87 -6.63
CA VAL A 166 -16.84 -4.00 -7.02
C VAL A 166 -16.68 -2.61 -6.42
N SER A 167 -16.25 -2.53 -5.15
CA SER A 167 -16.05 -1.26 -4.45
C SER A 167 -14.91 -0.44 -5.05
N ILE A 168 -13.76 -1.07 -5.38
CA ILE A 168 -12.66 -0.41 -6.11
C ILE A 168 -13.15 0.15 -7.44
N LYS A 169 -13.85 -0.65 -8.24
CA LYS A 169 -14.36 -0.21 -9.56
C LYS A 169 -15.28 1.01 -9.45
N LYS A 170 -16.18 1.02 -8.46
CA LYS A 170 -17.06 2.17 -8.20
C LYS A 170 -16.27 3.40 -7.76
N PHE A 171 -15.27 3.23 -6.91
CA PHE A 171 -14.42 4.33 -6.46
C PHE A 171 -13.55 4.87 -7.59
N CYS A 172 -12.96 4.00 -8.41
CA CYS A 172 -12.22 4.40 -9.62
C CYS A 172 -13.09 5.22 -10.57
N LYS A 173 -14.34 4.79 -10.79
CA LYS A 173 -15.29 5.49 -11.67
C LYS A 173 -15.57 6.92 -11.19
N ILE A 174 -15.82 7.13 -9.89
CA ILE A 174 -16.08 8.48 -9.35
C ILE A 174 -14.84 9.36 -9.37
N CYS A 175 -13.65 8.76 -9.32
CA CYS A 175 -12.36 9.44 -9.42
C CYS A 175 -11.88 9.61 -10.87
N ASN A 176 -12.69 9.29 -11.88
CA ASN A 176 -12.36 9.38 -13.29
C ASN A 176 -11.04 8.67 -13.69
N ILE A 177 -10.82 7.47 -13.11
CA ILE A 177 -9.66 6.65 -13.47
C ILE A 177 -9.87 6.05 -14.87
N GLN A 178 -8.83 6.06 -15.69
CA GLN A 178 -8.84 5.48 -17.02
C GLN A 178 -9.17 3.98 -16.99
N SER A 179 -9.90 3.49 -17.98
CA SER A 179 -10.39 2.11 -18.04
C SER A 179 -9.30 1.04 -18.22
N ASN A 180 -8.10 1.45 -18.66
CA ASN A 180 -6.92 0.61 -18.82
C ASN A 180 -6.11 0.44 -17.52
N VAL A 181 -6.53 1.05 -16.41
CA VAL A 181 -5.91 0.92 -15.09
C VAL A 181 -6.75 -0.01 -14.21
N ASN A 182 -6.22 -1.17 -13.90
CA ASN A 182 -6.79 -2.15 -12.99
C ASN A 182 -6.07 -2.08 -11.64
N ILE A 183 -6.79 -1.94 -10.55
CA ILE A 183 -6.24 -1.96 -9.19
C ILE A 183 -6.71 -3.24 -8.52
N LEU A 184 -5.75 -4.09 -8.14
CA LEU A 184 -5.95 -5.46 -7.72
C LEU A 184 -5.46 -5.66 -6.28
N GLU A 185 -6.22 -6.40 -5.48
CA GLU A 185 -5.76 -6.86 -4.17
C GLU A 185 -4.70 -7.95 -4.36
N ALA A 186 -3.54 -7.82 -3.72
CA ALA A 186 -2.46 -8.81 -3.81
C ALA A 186 -2.89 -10.17 -3.26
N ALA A 187 -3.64 -10.18 -2.15
CA ALA A 187 -4.11 -11.38 -1.45
C ALA A 187 -5.58 -11.66 -1.74
N LYS A 188 -5.96 -12.93 -1.76
CA LYS A 188 -7.35 -13.39 -1.83
C LYS A 188 -8.13 -13.07 -0.54
N LEU A 189 -7.48 -13.15 0.61
CA LEU A 189 -8.09 -12.92 1.92
C LEU A 189 -7.36 -11.79 2.66
N PRO A 190 -8.07 -10.99 3.47
CA PRO A 190 -7.44 -9.99 4.32
C PRO A 190 -6.61 -10.67 5.40
N LEU A 191 -5.37 -10.19 5.57
CA LEU A 191 -4.43 -10.65 6.59
C LEU A 191 -3.99 -9.47 7.47
N ASN A 192 -3.25 -9.79 8.54
CA ASN A 192 -2.67 -8.82 9.44
C ASN A 192 -1.15 -9.00 9.48
N LEU A 193 -0.41 -7.89 9.53
CA LEU A 193 1.04 -7.89 9.58
C LEU A 193 1.52 -7.70 11.01
N VAL A 194 2.45 -8.54 11.42
CA VAL A 194 3.20 -8.41 12.67
C VAL A 194 4.69 -8.58 12.38
N GLY A 195 5.54 -8.16 13.28
CA GLY A 195 6.98 -8.29 13.08
C GLY A 195 7.77 -8.48 14.37
N ILE A 196 9.05 -8.76 14.22
CA ILE A 196 10.02 -8.81 15.31
C ILE A 196 11.32 -8.12 14.89
N LEU A 197 11.87 -7.29 15.77
CA LEU A 197 13.19 -6.68 15.59
C LEU A 197 14.32 -7.66 15.95
N LYS A 198 15.54 -7.37 15.51
CA LYS A 198 16.73 -8.19 15.83
C LYS A 198 16.99 -8.29 17.33
N ASN A 199 16.64 -7.26 18.11
CA ASN A 199 16.73 -7.28 19.56
C ASN A 199 15.60 -8.08 20.27
N GLY A 200 14.65 -8.63 19.51
CA GLY A 200 13.53 -9.38 20.03
C GLY A 200 12.31 -8.54 20.43
N THR A 201 12.26 -7.25 20.09
CA THR A 201 11.07 -6.42 20.29
C THR A 201 9.96 -6.84 19.34
N LEU A 202 8.76 -7.11 19.88
CA LEU A 202 7.56 -7.43 19.11
C LEU A 202 6.99 -6.18 18.46
N LEU A 203 6.65 -6.28 17.19
CA LEU A 203 5.87 -5.30 16.43
C LEU A 203 4.47 -5.89 16.21
N PRO A 204 3.48 -5.53 17.04
CA PRO A 204 2.22 -6.28 17.13
C PRO A 204 1.23 -6.02 16.00
N ASN A 205 1.48 -5.05 15.13
CA ASN A 205 0.64 -4.71 13.99
C ASN A 205 1.45 -3.97 12.91
N GLU A 206 0.85 -3.75 11.75
CA GLU A 206 1.48 -3.04 10.62
C GLU A 206 1.91 -1.62 11.00
N ALA A 207 1.08 -0.88 11.72
CA ALA A 207 1.43 0.48 12.16
C ALA A 207 2.73 0.48 13.00
N SER A 208 2.95 -0.53 13.83
CA SER A 208 4.20 -0.71 14.59
C SER A 208 5.39 -1.01 13.68
N VAL A 209 5.18 -1.79 12.60
CA VAL A 209 6.21 -2.07 11.60
C VAL A 209 6.62 -0.80 10.87
N VAL A 210 5.66 0.04 10.45
CA VAL A 210 5.91 1.34 9.81
C VAL A 210 6.59 2.33 10.76
N LEU A 211 6.15 2.36 12.03
CA LEU A 211 6.67 3.31 13.02
C LEU A 211 7.98 2.84 13.67
N SER A 212 8.44 1.61 13.40
CA SER A 212 9.68 1.06 13.97
C SER A 212 10.93 1.78 13.40
N ARG A 213 10.97 3.09 13.53
CA ARG A 213 12.12 3.96 13.23
C ARG A 213 13.17 3.86 14.35
N THR A 214 13.26 2.70 14.96
CA THR A 214 14.22 2.44 16.03
C THR A 214 15.59 2.15 15.42
N THR A 215 16.61 2.24 16.24
CA THR A 215 17.99 1.91 15.91
C THR A 215 18.20 0.43 15.59
N ASP A 216 17.16 -0.40 15.65
CA ASP A 216 17.31 -1.84 15.42
C ASP A 216 16.54 -2.31 14.18
N LEU A 217 17.12 -3.30 13.50
CA LEU A 217 16.63 -3.81 12.22
C LEU A 217 15.43 -4.74 12.42
N ILE A 218 14.49 -4.72 11.49
CA ILE A 218 13.46 -5.76 11.38
C ILE A 218 14.14 -7.08 11.07
N GLN A 219 13.94 -8.07 11.93
CA GLN A 219 14.46 -9.42 11.68
C GLN A 219 13.55 -10.19 10.74
N ARG A 220 12.24 -10.08 10.95
CA ARG A 220 11.24 -10.77 10.15
C ARG A 220 9.85 -10.15 10.35
N THR A 221 9.04 -10.18 9.30
CA THR A 221 7.61 -9.95 9.36
C THR A 221 6.84 -11.24 9.12
N TYR A 222 5.62 -11.30 9.63
CA TYR A 222 4.71 -12.43 9.53
C TYR A 222 3.33 -11.95 9.14
N GLN A 223 2.67 -12.68 8.27
CA GLN A 223 1.27 -12.48 7.96
C GLN A 223 0.42 -13.47 8.76
N ILE A 224 -0.59 -12.98 9.44
CA ILE A 224 -1.45 -13.78 10.34
C ILE A 224 -2.93 -13.53 10.03
N ASN A 225 -3.79 -14.52 10.26
CA ASN A 225 -5.22 -14.42 9.95
C ASN A 225 -5.93 -13.37 10.82
N ASN A 226 -5.71 -13.43 12.14
CA ASN A 226 -6.37 -12.54 13.09
C ASN A 226 -5.36 -11.62 13.75
N PRO A 227 -5.71 -10.37 14.06
CA PRO A 227 -4.82 -9.48 14.80
C PRO A 227 -4.50 -10.07 16.19
N LEU A 228 -3.31 -9.75 16.70
CA LEU A 228 -2.94 -10.17 18.04
C LEU A 228 -3.82 -9.49 19.09
N SER A 229 -4.46 -10.30 19.94
CA SER A 229 -5.18 -9.79 21.12
C SER A 229 -4.21 -9.21 22.16
N LEU A 230 -4.69 -8.33 23.03
CA LEU A 230 -3.88 -7.77 24.11
C LEU A 230 -3.23 -8.84 24.98
N ASN A 231 -3.92 -9.95 25.24
CA ASN A 231 -3.37 -11.08 26.01
C ASN A 231 -2.23 -11.78 25.26
N GLN A 232 -2.36 -11.98 23.94
CA GLN A 232 -1.29 -12.54 23.11
C GLN A 232 -0.09 -11.60 23.07
N ILE A 233 -0.31 -10.29 22.88
CA ILE A 233 0.76 -9.28 22.88
C ILE A 233 1.53 -9.33 24.20
N ARG A 234 0.85 -9.33 25.35
CA ARG A 234 1.49 -9.44 26.68
C ARG A 234 2.28 -10.73 26.82
N LYS A 235 1.67 -11.88 26.45
CA LYS A 235 2.30 -13.19 26.50
C LYS A 235 3.57 -13.23 25.63
N ILE A 236 3.47 -12.85 24.37
CA ILE A 236 4.61 -12.86 23.42
C ILE A 236 5.70 -11.91 23.92
N SER A 237 5.35 -10.71 24.38
CA SER A 237 6.33 -9.73 24.86
C SER A 237 7.16 -10.23 26.04
N SER A 238 6.61 -11.12 26.89
CA SER A 238 7.31 -11.70 28.04
C SER A 238 8.22 -12.89 27.71
N LEU A 239 8.14 -13.44 26.48
CA LEU A 239 8.96 -14.58 26.05
C LEU A 239 10.39 -14.14 25.71
N GLU A 240 11.31 -15.09 25.74
CA GLU A 240 12.64 -14.94 25.14
C GLU A 240 12.53 -14.86 23.60
N LYS A 241 13.53 -14.27 22.97
CA LYS A 241 13.51 -13.98 21.52
C LYS A 241 13.18 -15.21 20.66
N ASN A 242 13.82 -16.35 20.92
CA ASN A 242 13.62 -17.56 20.14
C ASN A 242 12.20 -18.13 20.31
N ASP A 243 11.64 -18.05 21.52
CA ASP A 243 10.28 -18.49 21.80
C ASP A 243 9.25 -17.57 21.15
N LYS A 244 9.53 -16.25 21.08
CA LYS A 244 8.72 -15.30 20.29
C LYS A 244 8.66 -15.70 18.83
N ILE A 245 9.81 -16.02 18.23
CA ILE A 245 9.91 -16.45 16.84
C ILE A 245 9.12 -17.74 16.62
N GLN A 246 9.24 -18.73 17.50
CA GLN A 246 8.46 -19.97 17.40
C GLN A 246 6.96 -19.72 17.51
N TYR A 247 6.54 -18.85 18.46
CA TYR A 247 5.14 -18.48 18.63
C TYR A 247 4.58 -17.80 17.36
N LEU A 248 5.32 -16.85 16.79
CA LEU A 248 4.92 -16.14 15.57
C LEU A 248 4.92 -17.06 14.33
N ASN A 249 5.89 -17.97 14.22
CA ASN A 249 5.89 -19.01 13.18
C ASN A 249 4.63 -19.89 13.23
N ALA A 250 4.15 -20.22 14.44
CA ALA A 250 2.93 -21.01 14.62
C ALA A 250 1.64 -20.26 14.27
N LEU A 251 1.66 -18.93 14.27
CA LEU A 251 0.54 -18.07 13.86
C LEU A 251 0.60 -17.70 12.39
N GLU A 252 1.77 -17.84 11.78
CA GLU A 252 1.98 -17.44 10.38
C GLU A 252 1.07 -18.23 9.46
N THR A 253 0.46 -17.53 8.54
CA THR A 253 -0.42 -18.11 7.54
C THR A 253 -0.01 -17.68 6.16
N THR A 254 -0.27 -18.55 5.20
CA THR A 254 -0.16 -18.24 3.77
C THR A 254 -1.56 -18.24 3.17
N THR A 255 -1.81 -17.37 2.21
CA THR A 255 -3.04 -17.37 1.43
C THR A 255 -2.71 -17.35 -0.05
N ASP A 256 -3.68 -17.77 -0.85
CA ASP A 256 -3.59 -17.61 -2.30
C ASP A 256 -3.50 -16.13 -2.65
N SER A 257 -2.77 -15.83 -3.70
CA SER A 257 -2.92 -14.54 -4.38
C SER A 257 -4.32 -14.44 -5.00
N ASN A 258 -4.78 -13.22 -5.22
CA ASN A 258 -5.97 -12.99 -6.03
C ASN A 258 -5.75 -13.57 -7.44
N ILE A 259 -6.73 -14.28 -7.96
CA ILE A 259 -6.63 -14.93 -9.29
C ILE A 259 -6.38 -13.91 -10.42
N GLU A 260 -6.90 -12.68 -10.30
CA GLU A 260 -6.65 -11.63 -11.29
C GLU A 260 -5.19 -11.17 -11.27
N VAL A 261 -4.53 -11.19 -10.11
CA VAL A 261 -3.10 -10.94 -9.99
C VAL A 261 -2.30 -12.04 -10.69
N LEU A 262 -2.63 -13.31 -10.44
CA LEU A 262 -1.93 -14.42 -11.09
C LEU A 262 -2.08 -14.38 -12.62
N ASN A 263 -3.29 -14.07 -13.11
CA ASN A 263 -3.55 -13.93 -14.54
C ASN A 263 -2.80 -12.71 -15.13
N SER A 264 -2.74 -11.59 -14.40
CA SER A 264 -2.01 -10.43 -14.86
C SER A 264 -0.51 -10.68 -14.95
N LEU A 265 0.08 -11.35 -13.96
CA LEU A 265 1.51 -11.71 -13.96
C LEU A 265 1.87 -12.66 -15.11
N GLU A 266 0.99 -13.63 -15.41
CA GLU A 266 1.18 -14.58 -16.50
C GLU A 266 1.18 -13.92 -17.88
N CYS A 267 0.35 -12.87 -18.06
CA CYS A 267 0.15 -12.19 -19.34
C CYS A 267 0.93 -10.86 -19.45
N SER A 268 1.76 -10.51 -18.46
CA SER A 268 2.51 -9.26 -18.48
C SER A 268 3.63 -9.24 -19.51
N ASP A 269 3.75 -8.11 -20.22
CA ASP A 269 4.94 -7.80 -21.02
C ASP A 269 6.06 -7.20 -20.17
N LEU A 270 5.72 -6.76 -18.93
CA LEU A 270 6.63 -6.15 -17.99
C LEU A 270 6.10 -6.31 -16.55
N ILE A 271 6.96 -6.70 -15.61
CA ILE A 271 6.66 -6.78 -14.18
C ILE A 271 7.56 -5.81 -13.42
N ILE A 272 6.97 -4.99 -12.55
CA ILE A 272 7.68 -3.97 -11.77
C ILE A 272 7.48 -4.21 -10.28
N TYR A 273 8.58 -4.35 -9.55
CA TYR A 273 8.59 -4.24 -8.10
C TYR A 273 8.81 -2.78 -7.75
N GLY A 274 7.73 -2.09 -7.43
CA GLY A 274 7.74 -0.65 -7.21
C GLY A 274 8.41 -0.25 -5.90
N SER A 275 8.81 1.01 -5.83
CA SER A 275 9.34 1.60 -4.61
C SER A 275 8.23 1.77 -3.57
N GLY A 276 8.51 1.48 -2.32
CA GLY A 276 7.59 1.61 -1.20
C GLY A 276 8.27 1.19 0.09
N THR A 277 7.59 1.33 1.24
CA THR A 277 8.14 0.84 2.50
C THR A 277 8.24 -0.69 2.43
N PRO A 278 9.46 -1.25 2.40
CA PRO A 278 9.63 -2.63 1.99
C PRO A 278 8.90 -3.63 2.87
N TYR A 279 9.15 -3.63 4.20
CA TYR A 279 8.63 -4.66 5.09
C TYR A 279 7.16 -4.51 5.45
N SER A 280 6.55 -3.35 5.26
CA SER A 280 5.11 -3.15 5.50
C SER A 280 4.26 -3.17 4.25
N SER A 281 4.85 -2.86 3.09
CA SER A 281 4.08 -2.67 1.86
C SER A 281 4.51 -3.60 0.72
N THR A 282 5.72 -3.43 0.17
CA THR A 282 6.10 -4.11 -1.08
C THR A 282 6.43 -5.59 -0.88
N LEU A 283 7.32 -5.92 0.07
CA LEU A 283 7.77 -7.30 0.27
C LEU A 283 6.64 -8.26 0.68
N PRO A 284 5.73 -7.90 1.61
CA PRO A 284 4.64 -8.80 1.97
C PRO A 284 3.70 -9.14 0.82
N SER A 285 3.57 -8.27 -0.21
CA SER A 285 2.73 -8.56 -1.38
C SER A 285 3.30 -9.65 -2.28
N LEU A 286 4.57 -10.00 -2.11
CA LEU A 286 5.28 -11.03 -2.89
C LEU A 286 5.12 -12.44 -2.31
N GLU A 287 4.67 -12.58 -1.06
CA GLU A 287 4.63 -13.86 -0.34
C GLU A 287 3.40 -14.72 -0.64
N TYR A 288 2.45 -14.27 -1.47
CA TYR A 288 1.22 -15.00 -1.73
C TYR A 288 1.44 -16.18 -2.67
N LEU A 289 0.69 -17.27 -2.44
CA LEU A 289 0.81 -18.51 -3.22
C LEU A 289 0.56 -18.25 -4.71
N GLY A 290 1.42 -18.80 -5.54
CA GLY A 290 1.37 -18.69 -7.00
C GLY A 290 2.08 -17.47 -7.59
N VAL A 291 2.40 -16.44 -6.79
CA VAL A 291 3.05 -15.21 -7.30
C VAL A 291 4.42 -15.52 -7.89
N ALA A 292 5.30 -16.14 -7.13
CA ALA A 292 6.65 -16.50 -7.61
C ALA A 292 6.61 -17.41 -8.84
N ASP A 293 5.69 -18.39 -8.85
CA ASP A 293 5.55 -19.35 -9.94
C ASP A 293 5.14 -18.66 -11.26
N LYS A 294 4.19 -17.71 -11.19
CA LYS A 294 3.76 -16.92 -12.35
C LYS A 294 4.83 -15.95 -12.84
N ILE A 295 5.55 -15.32 -11.91
CA ILE A 295 6.68 -14.45 -12.26
C ILE A 295 7.79 -15.23 -12.94
N ALA A 296 8.19 -16.37 -12.36
CA ALA A 296 9.29 -17.19 -12.89
C ALA A 296 8.97 -17.82 -14.25
N SER A 297 7.71 -18.20 -14.48
CA SER A 297 7.28 -18.78 -15.77
C SER A 297 7.12 -17.76 -16.89
N ASN A 298 7.04 -16.47 -16.58
CA ASN A 298 6.93 -15.40 -17.56
C ASN A 298 8.34 -14.93 -17.98
N ASN A 299 8.64 -14.85 -19.26
CA ASN A 299 9.95 -14.44 -19.79
C ASN A 299 10.12 -12.91 -19.94
N CYS A 300 9.12 -12.11 -19.54
CA CYS A 300 9.21 -10.67 -19.62
C CYS A 300 10.29 -10.08 -18.68
N PRO A 301 10.75 -8.83 -18.88
CA PRO A 301 11.59 -8.12 -17.92
C PRO A 301 10.89 -7.98 -16.54
N LYS A 302 11.68 -8.18 -15.47
CA LYS A 302 11.26 -7.97 -14.08
C LYS A 302 12.16 -6.93 -13.46
N ILE A 303 11.60 -5.76 -13.16
CA ILE A 303 12.34 -4.56 -12.81
C ILE A 303 12.11 -4.23 -11.33
N LEU A 304 13.18 -4.15 -10.56
CA LEU A 304 13.15 -3.63 -9.20
C LEU A 304 13.51 -2.14 -9.21
N ILE A 305 12.64 -1.29 -8.68
CA ILE A 305 12.92 0.13 -8.46
C ILE A 305 13.47 0.27 -7.03
N ALA A 306 14.76 0.53 -6.90
CA ALA A 306 15.37 0.75 -5.59
C ALA A 306 14.89 2.06 -4.97
N ASN A 307 14.59 2.05 -3.67
CA ASN A 307 14.24 3.28 -2.96
C ASN A 307 15.41 4.27 -3.00
N LEU A 308 15.12 5.57 -3.04
CA LEU A 308 16.15 6.61 -3.03
C LEU A 308 16.73 6.86 -1.64
N GLN A 309 15.88 6.80 -0.62
CA GLN A 309 16.25 7.06 0.77
C GLN A 309 15.99 5.84 1.64
N LYS A 310 16.79 5.73 2.68
CA LYS A 310 16.48 4.87 3.81
C LYS A 310 15.32 5.49 4.58
N GLU A 311 14.14 4.92 4.49
CA GLU A 311 12.99 5.39 5.29
C GLU A 311 13.17 5.08 6.78
N THR A 312 13.93 4.05 7.06
CA THR A 312 14.34 3.63 8.42
C THR A 312 15.74 3.02 8.30
N ASP A 313 16.45 2.84 9.40
CA ASP A 313 17.75 2.13 9.42
C ASP A 313 17.63 0.63 9.04
N ASN A 314 16.46 0.22 8.55
CA ASN A 314 16.13 -1.18 8.23
C ASN A 314 16.77 -1.70 6.93
N PHE A 315 17.36 -0.84 6.10
CA PHE A 315 18.03 -1.26 4.88
C PHE A 315 19.53 -1.04 4.93
N LEU A 316 20.26 -2.13 4.76
CA LEU A 316 21.72 -2.11 4.68
C LEU A 316 22.24 -1.70 3.29
N GLY A 317 21.37 -1.70 2.26
CA GLY A 317 21.73 -1.31 0.89
C GLY A 317 20.90 -2.03 -0.17
N THR A 318 21.19 -1.71 -1.43
CA THR A 318 20.48 -2.26 -2.59
C THR A 318 20.68 -3.77 -2.73
N SER A 319 21.85 -4.29 -2.38
CA SER A 319 22.15 -5.74 -2.37
C SER A 319 21.18 -6.50 -1.44
N SER A 320 20.97 -5.99 -0.21
CA SER A 320 20.02 -6.57 0.74
C SER A 320 18.58 -6.52 0.25
N LEU A 321 18.19 -5.44 -0.46
CA LEU A 321 16.85 -5.34 -1.03
C LEU A 321 16.59 -6.42 -2.07
N ILE A 322 17.56 -6.70 -2.97
CA ILE A 322 17.45 -7.79 -3.95
C ILE A 322 17.31 -9.15 -3.23
N GLU A 323 18.16 -9.40 -2.22
CA GLU A 323 18.10 -10.63 -1.42
C GLU A 323 16.73 -10.80 -0.73
N ASP A 324 16.19 -9.72 -0.16
CA ASP A 324 14.88 -9.76 0.48
C ASP A 324 13.74 -9.99 -0.55
N VAL A 325 13.76 -9.34 -1.72
CA VAL A 325 12.76 -9.58 -2.76
C VAL A 325 12.76 -11.06 -3.18
N ILE A 326 13.93 -11.65 -3.44
CA ILE A 326 14.07 -13.08 -3.79
C ILE A 326 13.54 -13.96 -2.64
N LYS A 327 13.94 -13.65 -1.40
CA LYS A 327 13.52 -14.41 -0.22
C LYS A 327 12.00 -14.37 -0.01
N PHE A 328 11.37 -13.20 -0.16
CA PHE A 328 9.93 -13.05 0.01
C PHE A 328 9.17 -13.76 -1.12
N LEU A 329 9.60 -13.65 -2.36
CA LEU A 329 9.02 -14.39 -3.50
C LEU A 329 9.09 -15.90 -3.28
N THR A 330 10.23 -16.42 -2.84
CA THR A 330 10.45 -17.86 -2.70
C THR A 330 9.87 -18.47 -1.42
N LYS A 331 9.45 -17.65 -0.45
CA LYS A 331 8.99 -18.08 0.87
C LYS A 331 7.76 -18.99 0.81
N SER A 332 6.81 -18.67 -0.05
CA SER A 332 5.54 -19.42 -0.19
C SER A 332 5.48 -20.28 -1.44
N SER A 333 6.55 -20.30 -2.25
CA SER A 333 6.61 -21.16 -3.43
C SER A 333 6.95 -22.60 -3.03
N THR A 334 6.23 -23.55 -3.62
CA THR A 334 6.52 -24.97 -3.50
C THR A 334 7.59 -25.43 -4.50
N LEU A 335 7.89 -24.60 -5.50
CA LEU A 335 8.88 -24.84 -6.53
C LEU A 335 10.18 -24.09 -6.20
N LYS A 336 11.30 -24.68 -6.63
CA LYS A 336 12.59 -23.99 -6.56
C LYS A 336 12.80 -23.20 -7.84
N HIS A 337 12.85 -21.89 -7.72
CA HIS A 337 13.10 -20.98 -8.85
C HIS A 337 14.55 -20.51 -8.89
N ASP A 338 15.05 -20.28 -10.11
CA ASP A 338 16.32 -19.59 -10.30
C ASP A 338 16.09 -18.09 -10.03
N PRO A 339 16.90 -17.43 -9.19
CA PRO A 339 16.78 -16.00 -8.94
C PRO A 339 16.76 -15.12 -10.19
N LYS A 340 17.43 -15.54 -11.27
CA LYS A 340 17.43 -14.82 -12.57
C LYS A 340 16.04 -14.76 -13.22
N ASP A 341 15.16 -15.73 -12.91
CA ASP A 341 13.79 -15.75 -13.43
C ASP A 341 12.85 -14.86 -12.61
N LEU A 342 13.30 -14.35 -11.44
CA LEU A 342 12.53 -13.53 -10.52
C LEU A 342 12.85 -12.03 -10.62
N ILE A 343 14.11 -11.66 -10.89
CA ILE A 343 14.55 -10.27 -11.07
C ILE A 343 15.55 -10.22 -12.22
N THR A 344 15.32 -9.37 -13.21
CA THR A 344 16.20 -9.21 -14.37
C THR A 344 16.88 -7.85 -14.44
N HIS A 345 16.26 -6.82 -13.88
CA HIS A 345 16.76 -5.44 -13.93
C HIS A 345 16.60 -4.76 -12.58
N ILE A 346 17.46 -3.76 -12.32
CA ILE A 346 17.29 -2.87 -11.17
C ILE A 346 17.57 -1.43 -11.59
N LEU A 347 16.71 -0.50 -11.15
CA LEU A 347 16.92 0.94 -11.27
C LEU A 347 17.54 1.46 -9.97
N VAL A 348 18.68 2.14 -10.07
CA VAL A 348 19.39 2.76 -8.94
C VAL A 348 19.72 4.21 -9.25
N SER A 349 19.55 5.10 -8.27
CA SER A 349 19.87 6.52 -8.47
C SER A 349 21.32 6.83 -8.11
N ASN A 350 22.02 7.50 -9.02
CA ASN A 350 23.39 7.96 -8.80
C ASN A 350 23.48 9.33 -8.12
N ASN A 351 22.35 10.00 -7.85
CA ASN A 351 22.34 11.31 -7.21
C ASN A 351 22.92 11.24 -5.78
N ASN A 352 24.02 11.98 -5.54
CA ASN A 352 24.72 12.01 -4.26
C ASN A 352 24.22 13.11 -3.29
N GLU A 353 23.28 13.95 -3.73
CA GLU A 353 22.71 15.01 -2.89
C GLU A 353 21.49 14.56 -2.05
N ILE A 354 21.10 13.28 -2.16
CA ILE A 354 19.99 12.71 -1.43
C ILE A 354 20.42 12.45 0.02
N GLU A 355 19.78 13.08 0.98
CA GLU A 355 19.97 12.79 2.40
C GLU A 355 19.52 11.35 2.71
N ASN A 356 20.27 10.68 3.59
CA ASN A 356 20.02 9.27 3.95
C ASN A 356 19.88 8.35 2.72
N LYS A 357 20.62 8.61 1.66
CA LYS A 357 20.62 7.81 0.43
C LYS A 357 20.83 6.32 0.74
N ILE A 358 20.10 5.46 0.03
CA ILE A 358 20.37 4.03 0.02
C ILE A 358 21.72 3.81 -0.67
N VAL A 359 22.62 3.14 0.03
CA VAL A 359 23.94 2.83 -0.52
C VAL A 359 23.82 1.70 -1.54
N PHE A 360 24.40 1.88 -2.71
CA PHE A 360 24.62 0.80 -3.66
C PHE A 360 26.08 0.79 -4.10
N ASP A 361 26.60 -0.40 -4.31
CA ASP A 361 27.93 -0.64 -4.88
C ASP A 361 27.75 -1.48 -6.15
N ILE A 362 28.05 -0.87 -7.29
CA ILE A 362 27.89 -1.53 -8.60
C ILE A 362 28.79 -2.77 -8.69
N GLN A 363 30.00 -2.75 -8.11
CA GLN A 363 30.90 -3.90 -8.14
C GLN A 363 30.34 -5.05 -7.29
N GLU A 364 29.85 -4.75 -6.10
CA GLU A 364 29.17 -5.74 -5.25
C GLU A 364 27.96 -6.35 -5.98
N LEU A 365 27.11 -5.52 -6.58
CA LEU A 365 25.94 -5.97 -7.31
C LEU A 365 26.30 -6.89 -8.49
N LYS A 366 27.31 -6.52 -9.30
CA LYS A 366 27.77 -7.32 -10.43
C LYS A 366 28.38 -8.67 -9.99
N ILE A 367 29.03 -8.72 -8.82
CA ILE A 367 29.59 -9.95 -8.28
C ILE A 367 28.49 -10.86 -7.73
N LYS A 368 27.58 -10.32 -6.92
CA LYS A 368 26.52 -11.11 -6.27
C LYS A 368 25.39 -11.52 -7.22
N PHE A 369 25.03 -10.63 -8.15
CA PHE A 369 23.88 -10.78 -9.05
C PHE A 369 24.31 -10.55 -10.51
N PRO A 370 25.20 -11.37 -11.08
CA PRO A 370 25.78 -11.15 -12.42
C PRO A 370 24.76 -11.20 -13.56
N TRP A 371 23.57 -11.71 -13.31
CA TRP A 371 22.47 -11.77 -14.28
C TRP A 371 21.58 -10.51 -14.29
N ILE A 372 21.70 -9.60 -13.28
CA ILE A 372 20.88 -8.41 -13.20
C ILE A 372 21.47 -7.28 -14.03
N THR A 373 20.70 -6.73 -14.95
CA THR A 373 21.03 -5.49 -15.65
C THR A 373 20.80 -4.30 -14.71
N ILE A 374 21.84 -3.52 -14.48
CA ILE A 374 21.79 -2.33 -13.61
C ILE A 374 21.57 -1.11 -14.50
N ILE A 375 20.49 -0.38 -14.24
CA ILE A 375 20.15 0.89 -14.90
C ILE A 375 20.41 1.99 -13.87
N GLU A 376 21.39 2.83 -14.18
CA GLU A 376 21.85 3.91 -13.32
C GLU A 376 21.57 5.27 -13.97
N ASP A 377 20.82 6.13 -13.26
CA ASP A 377 20.55 7.51 -13.65
C ASP A 377 20.23 8.35 -12.40
N ASP A 378 20.12 9.67 -12.55
CA ASP A 378 19.55 10.53 -11.52
C ASP A 378 18.02 10.44 -11.54
N PHE A 379 17.49 9.51 -10.76
CA PHE A 379 16.04 9.33 -10.61
C PHE A 379 15.40 10.25 -9.56
N ASN A 380 16.14 11.20 -8.98
CA ASN A 380 15.59 12.11 -7.99
C ASN A 380 14.69 13.18 -8.64
N ASP A 381 13.55 13.48 -7.97
CA ASP A 381 12.68 14.58 -8.38
C ASP A 381 13.38 15.93 -8.05
N PRO A 382 13.53 16.83 -9.03
CA PRO A 382 14.22 18.11 -8.80
C PRO A 382 13.48 19.03 -7.83
N ASN A 383 12.17 18.85 -7.67
CA ASN A 383 11.32 19.69 -6.83
C ASN A 383 11.13 19.11 -5.42
N ILE A 384 11.17 17.77 -5.29
CA ILE A 384 10.92 17.07 -4.03
C ILE A 384 12.04 16.07 -3.80
N LYS A 385 13.13 16.52 -3.18
CA LYS A 385 14.28 15.68 -2.88
C LYS A 385 13.89 14.39 -2.16
N GLY A 386 14.50 13.28 -2.56
CA GLY A 386 14.25 11.95 -1.98
C GLY A 386 12.99 11.24 -2.50
N THR A 387 12.29 11.81 -3.48
CA THR A 387 11.23 11.14 -4.23
C THR A 387 11.66 10.90 -5.67
N HIS A 388 11.11 9.84 -6.29
CA HIS A 388 11.44 9.52 -7.68
C HIS A 388 10.87 10.56 -8.65
N ASN A 389 11.65 10.92 -9.66
CA ASN A 389 11.14 11.58 -10.86
C ASN A 389 10.37 10.56 -11.71
N GLY A 390 9.05 10.63 -11.66
CA GLY A 390 8.18 9.64 -12.28
C GLY A 390 8.39 9.50 -13.78
N SER A 391 8.58 10.60 -14.52
CA SER A 391 8.80 10.57 -15.97
C SER A 391 10.13 9.91 -16.33
N LYS A 392 11.23 10.24 -15.64
CA LYS A 392 12.53 9.58 -15.86
C LYS A 392 12.49 8.07 -15.58
N VAL A 393 11.81 7.69 -14.48
CA VAL A 393 11.63 6.26 -14.16
C VAL A 393 10.83 5.58 -15.25
N LEU A 394 9.74 6.20 -15.71
CA LEU A 394 8.89 5.67 -16.79
C LEU A 394 9.67 5.53 -18.10
N ASP A 395 10.37 6.57 -18.53
CA ASP A 395 11.21 6.54 -19.74
C ASP A 395 12.23 5.40 -19.69
N SER A 396 12.90 5.23 -18.55
CA SER A 396 13.90 4.15 -18.37
C SER A 396 13.26 2.76 -18.43
N ILE A 397 12.06 2.60 -17.89
CA ILE A 397 11.32 1.33 -17.91
C ILE A 397 10.83 0.98 -19.31
N LEU A 398 10.32 1.96 -20.07
CA LEU A 398 9.76 1.74 -21.40
C LEU A 398 10.84 1.51 -22.48
N ASN A 399 12.09 1.79 -22.19
CA ASN A 399 13.23 1.57 -23.08
C ASN A 399 13.94 0.22 -22.87
N ILE A 400 13.43 -0.64 -22.02
CA ILE A 400 13.91 -2.01 -21.79
C ILE A 400 13.23 -2.98 -22.79
#